data_77444065f25b0836d62742ed086e477e
#
_entry.id   77444065f25b0836d62742ed086e477e
#
_cell.length_a   1.000
_cell.length_b   1.000
_cell.length_c   1.000
_cell.angle_alpha   90.00
_cell.angle_beta   90.00
_cell.angle_gamma   90.00
#
_symmetry.space_group_name_H-M   'P 1'
#
loop_
_entity.id
_entity.type
_entity.pdbx_description
1 polymer ?
#
loop_
_entity_poly.entity_id
_entity_poly.type
_entity_poly.pdbx_seq_one_letter_code
_entity_poly.pdbx_strand_id
1 'polypeptide(L)'
;PHYDISHMEFNCPDIRKREQGKRATIAFNTLDGKATLVLEAYLYNPNRMYLMPGEYKISSGEGEFVAGDIDAQNSWFIANGYYGELVSGVVNISINDEYEYMFDVDVVDALGREVTFEYCGALPEMTFKRDFTLDSITISEVEDGRYRMEFGGSHNLSFEVCAESLTEGSYPIVEASEAQSQYIDKATFSFSSPLGDIAIKRGEMRILQIEEDFVEFSFELHSQDDYCIWKGKYHGVI
;
A
#
# COMPACT_ATOMS: atom_id res chain seq x y z
N PRO A 1 36.64 -3.89 8.79
CA PRO A 1 36.50 -2.49 8.45
C PRO A 1 35.03 -2.17 8.27
N HIS A 2 34.57 -1.19 9.01
CA HIS A 2 33.20 -0.69 8.97
C HIS A 2 33.02 0.15 7.68
N TYR A 3 31.99 -0.18 6.88
CA TYR A 3 31.57 0.63 5.75
C TYR A 3 30.44 1.55 6.24
N ASP A 4 30.80 2.74 6.65
CA ASP A 4 29.84 3.74 7.06
C ASP A 4 29.22 4.40 5.82
N ILE A 5 28.06 3.91 5.42
CA ILE A 5 27.23 4.50 4.37
C ILE A 5 26.04 5.28 4.93
N SER A 6 26.01 5.48 6.27
CA SER A 6 24.91 6.13 6.99
C SER A 6 24.69 7.59 6.60
N HIS A 7 25.68 8.25 5.96
CA HIS A 7 25.55 9.61 5.45
C HIS A 7 25.32 9.66 3.93
N MET A 8 25.13 8.54 3.27
CA MET A 8 24.80 8.54 1.85
C MET A 8 23.31 8.72 1.68
N GLU A 9 22.90 9.58 0.78
CA GLU A 9 21.52 9.71 0.37
C GLU A 9 21.15 8.58 -0.59
N PHE A 10 20.01 7.95 -0.33
CA PHE A 10 19.50 6.84 -1.15
C PHE A 10 18.35 7.28 -2.05
N ASN A 11 18.31 6.70 -3.24
CA ASN A 11 17.10 6.73 -4.07
C ASN A 11 15.99 5.89 -3.41
N CYS A 12 14.75 6.13 -3.80
CA CYS A 12 13.65 5.21 -3.50
C CYS A 12 14.05 3.79 -3.93
N PRO A 13 13.95 2.77 -3.06
CA PRO A 13 14.34 1.40 -3.41
C PRO A 13 13.50 0.86 -4.58
N ASP A 14 14.16 0.18 -5.51
CA ASP A 14 13.50 -0.59 -6.57
C ASP A 14 13.07 -1.94 -5.97
N ILE A 15 11.77 -2.25 -6.04
CA ILE A 15 11.22 -3.48 -5.49
C ILE A 15 10.58 -4.30 -6.59
N ARG A 16 11.17 -5.47 -6.87
CA ARG A 16 10.69 -6.40 -7.88
C ARG A 16 10.21 -7.69 -7.25
N LYS A 17 8.95 -8.02 -7.46
CA LYS A 17 8.33 -9.23 -6.93
C LYS A 17 8.53 -10.42 -7.85
N ARG A 18 8.68 -11.60 -7.24
CA ARG A 18 8.87 -12.88 -7.91
C ARG A 18 7.98 -13.95 -7.28
N GLU A 19 7.82 -15.07 -7.97
CA GLU A 19 7.11 -16.26 -7.48
C GLU A 19 5.72 -15.96 -6.89
N GLN A 20 4.88 -15.29 -7.68
CA GLN A 20 3.51 -14.94 -7.26
C GLN A 20 3.46 -14.10 -5.96
N GLY A 21 4.48 -13.30 -5.70
CA GLY A 21 4.55 -12.43 -4.55
C GLY A 21 5.16 -13.04 -3.27
N LYS A 22 5.67 -14.27 -3.33
CA LYS A 22 6.36 -14.88 -2.18
C LYS A 22 7.71 -14.25 -1.88
N ARG A 23 8.41 -13.81 -2.92
CA ARG A 23 9.71 -13.16 -2.82
C ARG A 23 9.69 -11.75 -3.42
N ALA A 24 10.57 -10.89 -2.90
CA ALA A 24 10.84 -9.59 -3.50
C ALA A 24 12.34 -9.32 -3.51
N THR A 25 12.85 -8.89 -4.64
CA THR A 25 14.16 -8.24 -4.70
C THR A 25 13.98 -6.78 -4.30
N ILE A 26 14.73 -6.32 -3.30
CA ILE A 26 14.75 -4.92 -2.83
C ILE A 26 16.14 -4.37 -3.10
N ALA A 27 16.24 -3.35 -3.96
CA ALA A 27 17.51 -2.74 -4.33
C ALA A 27 17.57 -1.28 -3.86
N PHE A 28 18.53 -0.99 -3.01
CA PHE A 28 18.86 0.36 -2.57
C PHE A 28 20.06 0.86 -3.37
N ASN A 29 19.93 2.03 -3.97
CA ASN A 29 21.02 2.68 -4.68
C ASN A 29 21.26 4.08 -4.10
N THR A 30 22.51 4.43 -3.83
CA THR A 30 22.83 5.79 -3.42
C THR A 30 22.65 6.76 -4.59
N LEU A 31 22.31 8.03 -4.28
CA LEU A 31 22.12 9.07 -5.32
C LEU A 31 23.38 9.29 -6.17
N ASP A 32 24.55 9.13 -5.57
CA ASP A 32 25.83 9.28 -6.28
C ASP A 32 26.29 8.02 -7.04
N GLY A 33 25.50 6.92 -6.94
CA GLY A 33 25.77 5.65 -7.61
C GLY A 33 26.97 4.87 -7.07
N LYS A 34 27.53 5.24 -5.90
CA LYS A 34 28.72 4.59 -5.36
C LYS A 34 28.44 3.35 -4.53
N ALA A 35 27.21 3.19 -4.03
CA ALA A 35 26.82 2.01 -3.30
C ALA A 35 25.46 1.47 -3.76
N THR A 36 25.34 0.15 -3.75
CA THR A 36 24.11 -0.59 -4.02
C THR A 36 24.02 -1.74 -3.05
N LEU A 37 22.86 -1.88 -2.38
CA LEU A 37 22.50 -3.05 -1.60
C LEU A 37 21.33 -3.76 -2.30
N VAL A 38 21.43 -5.06 -2.48
CA VAL A 38 20.36 -5.89 -3.02
C VAL A 38 20.01 -6.96 -2.01
N LEU A 39 18.73 -7.04 -1.68
CA LEU A 39 18.16 -8.02 -0.75
C LEU A 39 17.12 -8.87 -1.49
N GLU A 40 17.19 -10.18 -1.35
CA GLU A 40 16.16 -11.10 -1.82
C GLU A 40 15.35 -11.58 -0.62
N ALA A 41 14.20 -10.95 -0.37
CA ALA A 41 13.39 -11.15 0.83
C ALA A 41 12.20 -12.08 0.59
N TYR A 42 11.91 -12.99 1.55
CA TYR A 42 10.71 -13.80 1.60
C TYR A 42 9.62 -13.07 2.39
N LEU A 43 8.53 -12.73 1.73
CA LEU A 43 7.50 -11.84 2.25
C LEU A 43 6.59 -12.54 3.26
N TYR A 44 6.20 -11.84 4.35
CA TYR A 44 5.33 -12.37 5.40
C TYR A 44 3.95 -12.79 4.92
N ASN A 45 3.44 -12.20 3.85
CA ASN A 45 2.16 -12.60 3.29
C ASN A 45 2.20 -12.64 1.76
N PRO A 46 2.34 -13.83 1.16
CA PRO A 46 2.41 -13.98 -0.30
C PRO A 46 1.12 -13.58 -1.02
N ASN A 47 -0.01 -13.55 -0.33
CA ASN A 47 -1.29 -13.11 -0.90
C ASN A 47 -1.45 -11.59 -0.89
N ARG A 48 -0.64 -10.90 -0.11
CA ARG A 48 -0.56 -9.44 -0.12
C ARG A 48 0.69 -9.05 -0.88
N MET A 49 0.51 -8.35 -1.95
CA MET A 49 1.58 -7.99 -2.89
C MET A 49 2.43 -6.79 -2.41
N TYR A 50 2.52 -6.47 -1.15
CA TYR A 50 3.33 -5.39 -0.61
C TYR A 50 4.36 -5.90 0.40
N LEU A 51 5.38 -5.11 0.62
CA LEU A 51 6.40 -5.38 1.62
C LEU A 51 5.80 -5.12 3.01
N MET A 52 5.54 -6.19 3.77
CA MET A 52 4.98 -6.04 5.10
C MET A 52 6.03 -5.54 6.09
N PRO A 53 5.66 -4.62 6.99
CA PRO A 53 6.48 -4.29 8.14
C PRO A 53 6.83 -5.54 8.95
N GLY A 54 8.04 -5.56 9.48
CA GLY A 54 8.55 -6.66 10.28
C GLY A 54 10.06 -6.74 10.27
N GLU A 55 10.59 -7.68 11.01
CA GLU A 55 12.00 -8.01 11.07
C GLU A 55 12.34 -9.06 10.02
N TYR A 56 13.27 -8.74 9.13
CA TYR A 56 13.78 -9.63 8.09
C TYR A 56 15.22 -10.01 8.40
N LYS A 57 15.54 -11.31 8.43
CA LYS A 57 16.86 -11.83 8.82
C LYS A 57 17.59 -12.46 7.65
N ILE A 58 18.87 -12.17 7.53
CA ILE A 58 19.73 -12.88 6.58
C ILE A 58 19.82 -14.36 6.98
N SER A 59 19.45 -15.24 6.05
CA SER A 59 19.43 -16.70 6.24
C SER A 59 20.31 -17.39 5.21
N SER A 60 21.13 -18.33 5.65
CA SER A 60 22.03 -19.13 4.78
C SER A 60 21.30 -20.17 3.93
N GLY A 61 20.00 -20.41 4.19
CA GLY A 61 19.20 -21.37 3.44
C GLY A 61 19.50 -22.84 3.79
N GLU A 62 20.03 -23.12 4.98
CA GLU A 62 20.09 -24.48 5.51
C GLU A 62 18.67 -24.96 5.90
N GLY A 63 17.81 -25.13 4.91
CA GLY A 63 16.40 -25.45 5.07
C GLY A 63 15.51 -24.75 4.05
N GLU A 64 14.21 -24.80 4.26
CA GLU A 64 13.27 -23.99 3.47
C GLU A 64 13.25 -22.57 4.04
N PHE A 65 13.36 -21.57 3.16
CA PHE A 65 13.16 -20.18 3.55
C PHE A 65 11.72 -19.95 4.03
N VAL A 66 11.59 -19.21 5.10
CA VAL A 66 10.30 -18.82 5.67
C VAL A 66 10.06 -17.32 5.50
N ALA A 67 8.84 -16.89 5.72
CA ALA A 67 8.48 -15.48 5.69
C ALA A 67 9.32 -14.69 6.71
N GLY A 68 9.92 -13.58 6.28
CA GLY A 68 10.87 -12.80 7.05
C GLY A 68 12.34 -13.20 6.86
N ASP A 69 12.63 -14.21 6.03
CA ASP A 69 14.01 -14.51 5.65
C ASP A 69 14.48 -13.63 4.49
N ILE A 70 15.76 -13.29 4.51
CA ILE A 70 16.49 -12.73 3.37
C ILE A 70 17.50 -13.79 2.91
N ASP A 71 17.42 -14.18 1.65
CA ASP A 71 18.30 -15.18 1.05
C ASP A 71 19.73 -14.64 0.93
N ALA A 72 20.64 -15.15 1.76
CA ALA A 72 22.05 -14.76 1.78
C ALA A 72 22.75 -14.99 0.43
N GLN A 73 22.41 -16.08 -0.31
CA GLN A 73 23.07 -16.43 -1.56
C GLN A 73 22.72 -15.46 -2.70
N ASN A 74 21.54 -14.83 -2.63
CA ASN A 74 21.04 -13.89 -3.62
C ASN A 74 21.04 -12.43 -3.16
N SER A 75 21.60 -12.18 -1.97
CA SER A 75 21.69 -10.84 -1.40
C SER A 75 23.15 -10.39 -1.31
N TRP A 76 23.40 -9.19 -1.75
CA TRP A 76 24.75 -8.67 -1.88
C TRP A 76 24.81 -7.15 -1.79
N PHE A 77 26.02 -6.66 -1.58
CA PHE A 77 26.24 -5.23 -1.62
C PHE A 77 27.50 -4.86 -2.40
N ILE A 78 27.47 -3.68 -3.02
CA ILE A 78 28.63 -3.04 -3.65
C ILE A 78 28.79 -1.64 -3.07
N ALA A 79 30.01 -1.29 -2.65
CA ALA A 79 30.34 0.09 -2.31
C ALA A 79 31.76 0.42 -2.76
N ASN A 80 31.95 1.56 -3.43
CA ASN A 80 33.24 2.04 -3.92
C ASN A 80 34.04 0.98 -4.70
N GLY A 81 33.34 0.15 -5.49
CA GLY A 81 33.94 -0.92 -6.30
C GLY A 81 34.23 -2.22 -5.54
N TYR A 82 33.87 -2.34 -4.28
CA TYR A 82 33.98 -3.58 -3.52
C TYR A 82 32.65 -4.30 -3.49
N TYR A 83 32.66 -5.57 -3.85
CA TYR A 83 31.52 -6.49 -3.78
C TYR A 83 31.57 -7.30 -2.48
N GLY A 84 30.42 -7.57 -1.87
CA GLY A 84 30.25 -8.43 -0.71
C GLY A 84 28.96 -9.23 -0.73
N GLU A 85 29.06 -10.55 -0.56
CA GLU A 85 27.91 -11.42 -0.31
C GLU A 85 27.51 -11.27 1.17
N LEU A 86 26.22 -11.17 1.44
CA LEU A 86 25.73 -11.03 2.80
C LEU A 86 25.70 -12.39 3.50
N VAL A 87 26.08 -12.44 4.77
CA VAL A 87 26.13 -13.69 5.55
C VAL A 87 25.30 -13.64 6.83
N SER A 88 25.07 -12.45 7.36
CA SER A 88 24.26 -12.25 8.57
C SER A 88 23.69 -10.84 8.64
N GLY A 89 22.76 -10.63 9.55
CA GLY A 89 22.19 -9.31 9.83
C GLY A 89 20.68 -9.30 9.81
N VAL A 90 20.14 -8.11 10.01
CA VAL A 90 18.72 -7.84 10.15
C VAL A 90 18.36 -6.59 9.38
N VAL A 91 17.17 -6.60 8.77
CA VAL A 91 16.53 -5.44 8.17
C VAL A 91 15.17 -5.25 8.84
N ASN A 92 15.03 -4.19 9.61
CA ASN A 92 13.75 -3.83 10.20
C ASN A 92 12.99 -2.92 9.26
N ILE A 93 11.78 -3.32 8.92
CA ILE A 93 10.89 -2.56 8.06
C ILE A 93 9.72 -2.10 8.89
N SER A 94 9.47 -0.80 8.90
CA SER A 94 8.32 -0.19 9.55
C SER A 94 7.70 0.88 8.66
N ILE A 95 6.59 1.46 9.12
CA ILE A 95 5.91 2.56 8.44
C ILE A 95 5.67 3.63 9.51
N ASN A 96 6.07 4.86 9.21
CA ASN A 96 5.86 6.00 10.10
C ASN A 96 4.43 6.56 10.03
N ASP A 97 4.14 7.57 10.85
CA ASP A 97 2.83 8.23 10.89
C ASP A 97 2.50 9.01 9.60
N GLU A 98 3.49 9.31 8.77
CA GLU A 98 3.35 9.93 7.45
C GLU A 98 3.18 8.92 6.32
N TYR A 99 3.08 7.61 6.67
CA TYR A 99 2.96 6.49 5.75
C TYR A 99 4.15 6.26 4.83
N GLU A 100 5.32 6.68 5.26
CA GLU A 100 6.57 6.37 4.60
C GLU A 100 7.16 5.08 5.15
N TYR A 101 7.79 4.30 4.27
CA TYR A 101 8.55 3.13 4.68
C TYR A 101 9.85 3.55 5.33
N MET A 102 10.10 2.97 6.48
CA MET A 102 11.38 3.06 7.19
C MET A 102 12.08 1.71 7.08
N PHE A 103 13.31 1.72 6.60
CA PHE A 103 14.21 0.58 6.60
C PHE A 103 15.39 0.91 7.51
N ASP A 104 15.58 0.09 8.52
CA ASP A 104 16.75 0.11 9.36
C ASP A 104 17.56 -1.15 9.03
N VAL A 105 18.71 -0.96 8.41
CA VAL A 105 19.52 -2.02 7.82
C VAL A 105 20.79 -2.18 8.62
N ASP A 106 21.04 -3.39 9.12
CA ASP A 106 22.25 -3.80 9.81
C ASP A 106 22.66 -5.19 9.31
N VAL A 107 23.56 -5.24 8.34
CA VAL A 107 23.98 -6.47 7.67
C VAL A 107 25.51 -6.61 7.63
N VAL A 108 25.97 -7.85 7.56
CA VAL A 108 27.39 -8.19 7.54
C VAL A 108 27.67 -9.04 6.31
N ASP A 109 28.78 -8.74 5.62
CA ASP A 109 29.23 -9.54 4.49
C ASP A 109 30.20 -10.67 4.88
N ALA A 110 30.53 -11.51 3.89
CA ALA A 110 31.43 -12.65 4.06
C ALA A 110 32.87 -12.29 4.48
N LEU A 111 33.27 -11.02 4.40
CA LEU A 111 34.55 -10.50 4.85
C LEU A 111 34.47 -9.84 6.25
N GLY A 112 33.31 -9.92 6.91
CA GLY A 112 33.05 -9.32 8.22
C GLY A 112 32.96 -7.80 8.17
N ARG A 113 32.56 -7.23 7.04
CA ARG A 113 32.28 -5.78 6.92
C ARG A 113 30.83 -5.53 7.26
N GLU A 114 30.61 -4.60 8.17
CA GLU A 114 29.28 -4.14 8.55
C GLU A 114 28.79 -3.06 7.59
N VAL A 115 27.54 -3.17 7.16
CA VAL A 115 26.82 -2.19 6.34
C VAL A 115 25.57 -1.78 7.09
N THR A 116 25.55 -0.54 7.56
CA THR A 116 24.44 0.01 8.33
C THR A 116 23.96 1.29 7.69
N PHE A 117 22.63 1.41 7.51
CA PHE A 117 21.99 2.65 7.11
C PHE A 117 20.50 2.64 7.43
N GLU A 118 19.93 3.81 7.45
CA GLU A 118 18.47 4.03 7.52
C GLU A 118 17.99 4.63 6.20
N TYR A 119 16.82 4.19 5.77
CA TYR A 119 16.07 4.81 4.68
C TYR A 119 14.66 5.15 5.18
N CYS A 120 14.18 6.35 4.85
CA CYS A 120 12.80 6.75 5.08
C CYS A 120 12.26 7.38 3.79
N GLY A 121 11.13 6.88 3.30
CA GLY A 121 10.51 7.44 2.10
C GLY A 121 9.32 6.63 1.60
N ALA A 122 8.58 7.25 0.70
CA ALA A 122 7.45 6.61 0.04
C ALA A 122 7.91 5.50 -0.91
N LEU A 123 7.10 4.44 -1.04
CA LEU A 123 7.25 3.40 -2.05
C LEU A 123 6.05 3.42 -3.01
N PRO A 124 5.95 4.41 -3.88
CA PRO A 124 4.74 4.65 -4.70
C PRO A 124 4.39 3.49 -5.64
N GLU A 125 5.37 2.67 -6.03
CA GLU A 125 5.13 1.51 -6.89
C GLU A 125 4.47 0.33 -6.16
N MET A 126 4.40 0.39 -4.83
CA MET A 126 3.80 -0.67 -4.03
C MET A 126 2.33 -0.48 -3.74
N THR A 127 1.74 0.61 -4.18
CA THR A 127 0.29 0.81 -4.05
C THR A 127 -0.45 -0.07 -5.06
N PHE A 128 -1.25 -1.02 -4.56
CA PHE A 128 -2.08 -1.87 -5.41
C PHE A 128 -3.24 -1.08 -5.97
N LYS A 129 -3.45 -1.21 -7.26
CA LYS A 129 -4.71 -0.83 -7.89
C LYS A 129 -5.56 -2.08 -8.05
N ARG A 130 -6.72 -2.10 -7.47
CA ARG A 130 -7.73 -3.15 -7.62
C ARG A 130 -9.00 -2.56 -8.14
N ASP A 131 -9.56 -3.20 -9.14
CA ASP A 131 -10.87 -2.84 -9.62
C ASP A 131 -11.95 -3.69 -8.92
N PHE A 132 -13.11 -3.10 -8.69
CA PHE A 132 -14.30 -3.80 -8.24
C PHE A 132 -15.50 -3.42 -9.09
N THR A 133 -16.44 -4.34 -9.21
CA THR A 133 -17.66 -4.14 -9.98
C THR A 133 -18.84 -3.95 -9.06
N LEU A 134 -19.74 -3.06 -9.45
CA LEU A 134 -21.00 -2.76 -8.79
C LEU A 134 -22.12 -3.00 -9.80
N ASP A 135 -23.04 -3.87 -9.44
CA ASP A 135 -24.11 -4.37 -10.34
C ASP A 135 -25.50 -3.84 -9.93
N SER A 136 -25.63 -3.31 -8.72
CA SER A 136 -26.88 -2.77 -8.20
C SER A 136 -26.62 -1.56 -7.30
N ILE A 137 -27.65 -0.70 -7.24
CA ILE A 137 -27.68 0.45 -6.34
C ILE A 137 -29.07 0.57 -5.71
N THR A 138 -29.11 1.03 -4.47
CA THR A 138 -30.29 1.55 -3.80
C THR A 138 -29.96 2.90 -3.20
N ILE A 139 -30.77 3.91 -3.50
CA ILE A 139 -30.66 5.25 -2.93
C ILE A 139 -31.94 5.55 -2.16
N SER A 140 -31.82 5.97 -0.91
CA SER A 140 -32.94 6.39 -0.08
C SER A 140 -32.60 7.66 0.69
N GLU A 141 -33.51 8.60 0.73
CA GLU A 141 -33.40 9.76 1.59
C GLU A 141 -33.73 9.36 3.02
N VAL A 142 -32.80 9.56 3.95
CA VAL A 142 -32.94 9.23 5.37
C VAL A 142 -33.47 10.43 6.15
N GLU A 143 -32.93 11.59 5.85
CA GLU A 143 -33.28 12.89 6.40
C GLU A 143 -33.09 13.95 5.32
N ASP A 144 -33.63 15.15 5.52
CA ASP A 144 -33.42 16.28 4.61
C ASP A 144 -31.91 16.55 4.44
N GLY A 145 -31.43 16.44 3.21
CA GLY A 145 -30.02 16.57 2.87
C GLY A 145 -29.13 15.37 3.26
N ARG A 146 -29.70 14.21 3.58
CA ARG A 146 -28.95 12.99 3.88
C ARG A 146 -29.50 11.78 3.13
N TYR A 147 -28.67 11.16 2.31
CA TYR A 147 -28.99 10.06 1.41
C TYR A 147 -28.19 8.82 1.75
N ARG A 148 -28.86 7.71 2.02
CA ARG A 148 -28.20 6.40 2.15
C ARG A 148 -28.06 5.77 0.79
N MET A 149 -26.85 5.35 0.46
CA MET A 149 -26.52 4.61 -0.75
C MET A 149 -26.00 3.23 -0.41
N GLU A 150 -26.52 2.22 -1.07
CA GLU A 150 -26.11 0.84 -0.92
C GLU A 150 -25.86 0.26 -2.32
N PHE A 151 -24.65 -0.25 -2.53
CA PHE A 151 -24.21 -0.88 -3.77
C PHE A 151 -23.88 -2.33 -3.54
N GLY A 152 -24.27 -3.20 -4.46
CA GLY A 152 -23.93 -4.61 -4.50
C GLY A 152 -23.22 -4.99 -5.78
N GLY A 153 -22.43 -6.06 -5.73
CA GLY A 153 -21.68 -6.58 -6.89
C GLY A 153 -20.57 -7.52 -6.44
N SER A 154 -19.39 -7.43 -7.04
CA SER A 154 -18.21 -8.17 -6.55
C SER A 154 -17.80 -7.74 -5.14
N HIS A 155 -18.17 -6.53 -4.75
CA HIS A 155 -18.01 -5.91 -3.44
C HIS A 155 -19.32 -5.22 -3.03
N ASN A 156 -19.49 -5.00 -1.74
CA ASN A 156 -20.62 -4.23 -1.24
C ASN A 156 -20.12 -2.92 -0.64
N LEU A 157 -20.79 -1.83 -0.99
CA LEU A 157 -20.61 -0.52 -0.37
C LEU A 157 -21.90 -0.06 0.28
N SER A 158 -21.78 0.57 1.45
CA SER A 158 -22.89 1.25 2.10
C SER A 158 -22.38 2.48 2.82
N PHE A 159 -23.06 3.61 2.66
CA PHE A 159 -22.69 4.88 3.30
C PHE A 159 -23.81 5.91 3.22
N GLU A 160 -23.68 6.99 3.98
CA GLU A 160 -24.55 8.15 3.90
C GLU A 160 -23.82 9.33 3.26
N VAL A 161 -24.50 9.94 2.30
CA VAL A 161 -24.08 11.18 1.65
C VAL A 161 -24.81 12.35 2.30
N CYS A 162 -24.08 13.36 2.70
CA CYS A 162 -24.61 14.64 3.18
C CYS A 162 -24.49 15.68 2.09
N ALA A 163 -25.62 16.14 1.54
CA ALA A 163 -25.71 17.15 0.49
C ALA A 163 -27.15 17.69 0.40
N GLU A 164 -27.34 18.96 0.04
CA GLU A 164 -28.70 19.52 -0.17
C GLU A 164 -29.47 18.74 -1.24
N SER A 165 -28.78 18.29 -2.27
CA SER A 165 -29.29 17.40 -3.31
C SER A 165 -28.15 16.62 -3.95
N LEU A 166 -28.43 15.45 -4.50
CA LEU A 166 -27.43 14.70 -5.26
C LEU A 166 -27.24 15.33 -6.62
N THR A 167 -26.01 15.78 -6.90
CA THR A 167 -25.63 16.43 -8.15
C THR A 167 -24.32 15.87 -8.66
N GLU A 168 -24.00 16.06 -9.92
CA GLU A 168 -22.69 15.75 -10.47
C GLU A 168 -21.59 16.46 -9.70
N GLY A 169 -20.53 15.73 -9.37
CA GLY A 169 -19.43 16.26 -8.59
C GLY A 169 -18.71 15.22 -7.72
N SER A 170 -17.79 15.70 -6.91
CA SER A 170 -16.98 14.89 -6.00
C SER A 170 -17.53 14.93 -4.58
N TYR A 171 -17.57 13.76 -3.94
CA TYR A 171 -18.04 13.53 -2.59
C TYR A 171 -16.93 12.82 -1.80
N PRO A 172 -16.08 13.57 -1.11
CA PRO A 172 -14.99 12.99 -0.32
C PRO A 172 -15.52 12.23 0.89
N ILE A 173 -14.82 11.18 1.30
CA ILE A 173 -15.07 10.44 2.53
C ILE A 173 -14.33 11.15 3.66
N VAL A 174 -15.04 11.83 4.54
CA VAL A 174 -14.46 12.62 5.64
C VAL A 174 -15.27 12.46 6.93
N GLU A 175 -14.65 12.76 8.06
CA GLU A 175 -15.37 12.93 9.32
C GLU A 175 -16.28 14.16 9.22
N ALA A 176 -17.48 14.10 9.82
CA ALA A 176 -18.45 15.19 9.75
C ALA A 176 -17.92 16.53 10.28
N SER A 177 -16.97 16.50 11.22
CA SER A 177 -16.29 17.68 11.76
C SER A 177 -15.34 18.38 10.78
N GLU A 178 -14.91 17.68 9.71
CA GLU A 178 -13.97 18.17 8.70
C GLU A 178 -14.68 18.60 7.40
N ALA A 179 -15.98 18.35 7.31
CA ALA A 179 -16.74 18.57 6.11
C ALA A 179 -16.97 20.07 5.81
N GLN A 180 -16.81 20.45 4.54
CA GLN A 180 -17.00 21.83 4.08
C GLN A 180 -18.28 22.01 3.23
N SER A 181 -18.75 20.96 2.53
CA SER A 181 -19.90 20.98 1.64
C SER A 181 -20.47 19.56 1.53
N GLN A 182 -20.77 19.11 0.32
CA GLN A 182 -21.20 17.74 0.07
C GLN A 182 -20.08 16.72 0.37
N TYR A 183 -20.43 15.64 1.08
CA TYR A 183 -19.47 14.63 1.53
C TYR A 183 -20.12 13.30 1.83
N ILE A 184 -19.31 12.25 1.96
CA ILE A 184 -19.69 10.96 2.51
C ILE A 184 -19.27 10.94 3.98
N ASP A 185 -20.21 10.66 4.88
CA ASP A 185 -19.94 10.54 6.31
C ASP A 185 -19.15 9.24 6.56
N LYS A 186 -17.87 9.41 6.93
CA LYS A 186 -16.94 8.32 7.18
C LYS A 186 -17.42 7.36 8.26
N ALA A 187 -18.16 7.85 9.26
CA ALA A 187 -18.68 7.02 10.33
C ALA A 187 -19.73 6.00 9.84
N THR A 188 -20.39 6.26 8.70
CA THR A 188 -21.37 5.37 8.09
C THR A 188 -20.81 4.51 6.95
N PHE A 189 -19.54 4.75 6.56
CA PHE A 189 -18.93 4.10 5.40
C PHE A 189 -18.56 2.64 5.71
N SER A 190 -19.04 1.74 4.88
CA SER A 190 -18.72 0.32 4.90
C SER A 190 -18.33 -0.16 3.50
N PHE A 191 -17.24 -0.91 3.41
CA PHE A 191 -16.78 -1.54 2.19
C PHE A 191 -16.36 -2.98 2.50
N SER A 192 -16.93 -3.94 1.80
CA SER A 192 -16.65 -5.36 2.01
C SER A 192 -16.50 -6.13 0.71
N SER A 193 -15.71 -7.20 0.79
CA SER A 193 -15.55 -8.22 -0.24
C SER A 193 -16.14 -9.55 0.24
N PRO A 194 -16.26 -10.58 -0.61
CA PRO A 194 -16.62 -11.93 -0.20
C PRO A 194 -15.68 -12.53 0.87
N LEU A 195 -14.50 -11.93 1.07
CA LEU A 195 -13.50 -12.38 2.05
C LEU A 195 -13.58 -11.60 3.39
N GLY A 196 -14.47 -10.63 3.49
CA GLY A 196 -14.68 -9.82 4.69
C GLY A 196 -14.58 -8.32 4.46
N ASP A 197 -14.65 -7.57 5.56
CA ASP A 197 -14.65 -6.12 5.57
C ASP A 197 -13.27 -5.57 5.22
N ILE A 198 -13.28 -4.45 4.48
CA ILE A 198 -12.08 -3.74 4.05
C ILE A 198 -12.11 -2.35 4.68
N ALA A 199 -11.18 -2.10 5.58
CA ALA A 199 -11.07 -0.79 6.22
C ALA A 199 -10.55 0.26 5.23
N ILE A 200 -11.29 1.36 5.08
CA ILE A 200 -10.97 2.49 4.21
C ILE A 200 -10.55 3.68 5.06
N LYS A 201 -9.38 4.23 4.73
CA LYS A 201 -8.83 5.41 5.38
C LYS A 201 -9.42 6.69 4.81
N ARG A 202 -9.45 6.79 3.49
CA ARG A 202 -9.91 7.94 2.72
C ARG A 202 -10.38 7.50 1.34
N GLY A 203 -11.06 8.37 0.67
CA GLY A 203 -11.50 8.14 -0.71
C GLY A 203 -12.48 9.19 -1.17
N GLU A 204 -12.98 9.00 -2.36
CA GLU A 204 -14.04 9.81 -2.92
C GLU A 204 -14.97 8.97 -3.78
N MET A 205 -16.22 9.40 -3.84
CA MET A 205 -17.16 9.05 -4.89
C MET A 205 -17.30 10.26 -5.81
N ARG A 206 -17.40 10.01 -7.09
CA ARG A 206 -17.80 11.03 -8.06
C ARG A 206 -19.11 10.61 -8.72
N ILE A 207 -20.07 11.49 -8.72
CA ILE A 207 -21.25 11.39 -9.55
C ILE A 207 -20.87 11.99 -10.90
N LEU A 208 -20.79 11.14 -11.92
CA LEU A 208 -20.41 11.54 -13.29
C LEU A 208 -21.63 11.95 -14.09
N GLN A 209 -22.77 11.30 -13.83
CA GLN A 209 -24.06 11.60 -14.45
C GLN A 209 -25.17 11.21 -13.48
N ILE A 210 -26.21 12.02 -13.42
CA ILE A 210 -27.44 11.73 -12.68
C ILE A 210 -28.63 12.29 -13.46
N GLU A 211 -29.52 11.39 -13.82
CA GLU A 211 -30.78 11.68 -14.51
C GLU A 211 -31.94 10.96 -13.81
N GLU A 212 -33.18 11.19 -14.20
CA GLU A 212 -34.35 10.67 -13.49
C GLU A 212 -34.31 9.14 -13.28
N ASP A 213 -33.84 8.39 -14.28
CA ASP A 213 -33.79 6.92 -14.24
C ASP A 213 -32.35 6.35 -14.39
N PHE A 214 -31.34 7.20 -14.41
CA PHE A 214 -29.98 6.76 -14.75
C PHE A 214 -28.92 7.49 -13.96
N VAL A 215 -27.92 6.70 -13.51
CA VAL A 215 -26.77 7.25 -12.78
C VAL A 215 -25.47 6.61 -13.21
N GLU A 216 -24.40 7.40 -13.16
CA GLU A 216 -23.04 6.93 -13.29
C GLU A 216 -22.19 7.43 -12.12
N PHE A 217 -21.57 6.47 -11.40
CA PHE A 217 -20.66 6.74 -10.29
C PHE A 217 -19.27 6.17 -10.56
N SER A 218 -18.27 6.86 -10.04
CA SER A 218 -16.92 6.29 -9.90
C SER A 218 -16.43 6.43 -8.46
N PHE A 219 -15.59 5.48 -8.04
CA PHE A 219 -15.03 5.42 -6.71
C PHE A 219 -13.52 5.30 -6.79
N GLU A 220 -12.83 6.01 -5.91
CA GLU A 220 -11.45 5.79 -5.58
C GLU A 220 -11.30 5.70 -4.06
N LEU A 221 -10.96 4.52 -3.55
CA LEU A 221 -10.92 4.21 -2.12
C LEU A 221 -9.51 3.76 -1.74
N HIS A 222 -8.94 4.37 -0.72
CA HIS A 222 -7.63 4.01 -0.19
C HIS A 222 -7.81 3.18 1.08
N SER A 223 -7.19 2.00 1.11
CA SER A 223 -7.22 1.14 2.30
C SER A 223 -6.58 1.82 3.52
N GLN A 224 -6.92 1.35 4.72
CA GLN A 224 -6.44 1.90 5.98
C GLN A 224 -4.91 1.89 6.09
N ASP A 225 -4.27 0.94 5.43
CA ASP A 225 -2.83 0.75 5.37
C ASP A 225 -2.16 1.46 4.17
N ASP A 226 -2.89 2.27 3.41
CA ASP A 226 -2.49 2.95 2.16
C ASP A 226 -1.88 2.04 1.07
N TYR A 227 -1.91 0.72 1.25
CA TYR A 227 -1.31 -0.22 0.29
C TYR A 227 -2.20 -0.56 -0.89
N CYS A 228 -3.48 -0.30 -0.81
CA CYS A 228 -4.41 -0.61 -1.87
C CYS A 228 -5.28 0.58 -2.24
N ILE A 229 -5.31 0.89 -3.53
CA ILE A 229 -6.30 1.79 -4.11
C ILE A 229 -7.33 0.94 -4.85
N TRP A 230 -8.55 1.01 -4.37
CA TRP A 230 -9.69 0.35 -4.99
C TRP A 230 -10.40 1.31 -5.91
N LYS A 231 -10.65 0.88 -7.15
CA LYS A 231 -11.41 1.66 -8.12
C LYS A 231 -12.65 0.90 -8.53
N GLY A 232 -13.78 1.56 -8.43
CA GLY A 232 -15.07 1.01 -8.81
C GLY A 232 -15.84 1.96 -9.69
N LYS A 233 -16.77 1.39 -10.46
CA LYS A 233 -17.73 2.14 -11.24
C LYS A 233 -19.08 1.47 -11.14
N TYR A 234 -20.11 2.29 -11.13
CA TYR A 234 -21.49 1.89 -11.37
C TYR A 234 -22.06 2.70 -12.52
N HIS A 235 -22.79 2.03 -13.38
CA HIS A 235 -23.47 2.63 -14.51
C HIS A 235 -24.77 1.86 -14.70
N GLY A 236 -25.90 2.49 -14.45
CA GLY A 236 -27.18 1.81 -14.52
C GLY A 236 -28.36 2.64 -14.06
N VAL A 237 -29.45 1.95 -13.86
CA VAL A 237 -30.76 2.50 -13.47
C VAL A 237 -30.84 2.51 -11.93
N ILE A 238 -31.51 3.53 -11.39
CA ILE A 238 -31.81 3.65 -9.94
C ILE A 238 -33.03 2.81 -9.60
#